data_3656d3215a359d7fcd87c50b714e05b0
#
_entry.id   3656d3215a359d7fcd87c50b714e05b0
#
_cell.length_a   1.000
_cell.length_b   1.000
_cell.length_c   1.000
_cell.angle_alpha   90.00
_cell.angle_beta   90.00
_cell.angle_gamma   90.00
#
_symmetry.space_group_name_H-M   'P 1'
#
loop_
_entity.id
_entity.type
_entity.pdbx_description
1 polymer ?
#
loop_
_entity_poly.entity_id
_entity_poly.type
_entity_poly.pdbx_seq_one_letter_code
_entity_poly.pdbx_strand_id
1 'polypeptide(L)'
;MNKLTALFQKQKVFQKPAVKERIRILQDLKAAIKQHEKDILQALAHDLHKSEQEAYTTEIGMVYEEINHTIKHLHKWAKPTRAKTPLTHIGSKSMIIKEPYGSVLIIAPWNYPFQLALSPLVGAISAGNAVILKPSELTPAVSQVISTIMKRVFQEDHAAVVEGGVDVSTELLKLPFDYIFFTGSVAVGKVVMEAAAKHLTPVTLELGGKSPSIVMPDADIKLAAKRITFGKFTNAGQTCIAPDYLLVHESIKEELLREMTACIRDFYGEHPETHPHFGKNVSQRHFDRLTQFLSNGTIVTGGQRNEQELKIAPTILDHITWEDPVMQEEIFGPILPVMTFDSLHEAVHMIKARPKPLALYLFTTSKETESYILDNLSFGGGCINDTLMHVATPYLPFGGVGESGMGRYHGKDSFFTFTHEKSVLRQTNRFDLSFRYPNAKNGLDLVRKFLK
;
A
#
# COMPACT_ATOMS: atom_id res chain seq x y z
N MET A 1 -19.63 29.25 -4.79
CA MET A 1 -19.26 27.81 -4.78
C MET A 1 -17.77 27.72 -4.46
N ASN A 2 -17.39 26.95 -3.46
CA ASN A 2 -15.98 26.74 -3.09
C ASN A 2 -15.21 26.17 -4.31
N LYS A 3 -13.93 26.53 -4.50
CA LYS A 3 -13.04 26.07 -5.61
C LYS A 3 -13.01 24.53 -5.69
N LEU A 4 -12.98 23.83 -4.55
CA LEU A 4 -12.98 22.36 -4.48
C LEU A 4 -14.30 21.78 -5.01
N THR A 5 -15.44 22.35 -4.59
CA THR A 5 -16.75 21.93 -5.09
C THR A 5 -16.88 22.16 -6.61
N ALA A 6 -16.35 23.29 -7.13
CA ALA A 6 -16.36 23.57 -8.55
C ALA A 6 -15.53 22.54 -9.36
N LEU A 7 -14.35 22.20 -8.86
CA LEU A 7 -13.48 21.17 -9.46
C LEU A 7 -14.18 19.80 -9.47
N PHE A 8 -14.74 19.40 -8.32
CA PHE A 8 -15.49 18.15 -8.19
C PHE A 8 -16.67 18.08 -9.18
N GLN A 9 -17.44 19.17 -9.33
CA GLN A 9 -18.55 19.21 -10.30
C GLN A 9 -18.08 19.06 -11.77
N LYS A 10 -16.94 19.63 -12.13
CA LYS A 10 -16.33 19.39 -13.45
C LYS A 10 -16.04 17.91 -13.68
N GLN A 11 -15.51 17.21 -12.65
CA GLN A 11 -15.16 15.79 -12.75
C GLN A 11 -16.39 14.86 -12.80
N LYS A 12 -17.51 15.25 -12.19
CA LYS A 12 -18.76 14.45 -12.24
C LYS A 12 -19.34 14.30 -13.65
N VAL A 13 -19.02 15.19 -14.57
CA VAL A 13 -19.47 15.12 -15.97
C VAL A 13 -18.42 14.55 -16.92
N PHE A 14 -17.27 14.13 -16.39
CA PHE A 14 -16.18 13.56 -17.18
C PHE A 14 -16.63 12.29 -17.91
N GLN A 15 -16.29 12.21 -19.20
CA GLN A 15 -16.63 11.06 -20.02
C GLN A 15 -15.50 10.04 -20.05
N LYS A 16 -15.82 8.79 -19.74
CA LYS A 16 -14.86 7.68 -19.75
C LYS A 16 -14.15 7.57 -21.10
N PRO A 17 -12.81 7.70 -21.16
CA PRO A 17 -12.07 7.54 -22.40
C PRO A 17 -12.06 6.10 -22.90
N ALA A 18 -11.93 5.90 -24.22
CA ALA A 18 -11.71 4.58 -24.80
C ALA A 18 -10.39 3.97 -24.30
N VAL A 19 -10.28 2.63 -24.30
CA VAL A 19 -9.08 1.93 -23.80
C VAL A 19 -7.79 2.41 -24.49
N LYS A 20 -7.82 2.63 -25.81
CA LYS A 20 -6.66 3.17 -26.53
C LYS A 20 -6.24 4.56 -26.05
N GLU A 21 -7.20 5.40 -25.72
CA GLU A 21 -6.96 6.74 -25.19
C GLU A 21 -6.32 6.67 -23.80
N ARG A 22 -6.84 5.82 -22.92
CA ARG A 22 -6.26 5.60 -21.57
C ARG A 22 -4.81 5.10 -21.65
N ILE A 23 -4.50 4.21 -22.59
CA ILE A 23 -3.12 3.76 -22.85
C ILE A 23 -2.25 4.93 -23.29
N ARG A 24 -2.74 5.79 -24.21
CA ARG A 24 -2.00 6.99 -24.64
C ARG A 24 -1.72 7.92 -23.46
N ILE A 25 -2.72 8.19 -22.64
CA ILE A 25 -2.59 9.04 -21.45
C ILE A 25 -1.52 8.48 -20.49
N LEU A 26 -1.49 7.16 -20.26
CA LEU A 26 -0.46 6.53 -19.42
C LEU A 26 0.94 6.60 -20.07
N GLN A 27 1.05 6.55 -21.39
CA GLN A 27 2.31 6.78 -22.12
C GLN A 27 2.77 8.23 -21.97
N ASP A 28 1.86 9.19 -22.08
CA ASP A 28 2.13 10.61 -21.89
C ASP A 28 2.57 10.91 -20.45
N LEU A 29 1.91 10.29 -19.46
CA LEU A 29 2.33 10.36 -18.05
C LEU A 29 3.75 9.82 -17.86
N LYS A 30 4.05 8.64 -18.41
CA LYS A 30 5.40 8.07 -18.35
C LYS A 30 6.45 8.99 -18.99
N ALA A 31 6.13 9.59 -20.14
CA ALA A 31 7.03 10.52 -20.82
C ALA A 31 7.26 11.79 -19.99
N ALA A 32 6.21 12.33 -19.36
CA ALA A 32 6.32 13.48 -18.47
C ALA A 32 7.15 13.18 -17.24
N ILE A 33 6.98 12.02 -16.59
CA ILE A 33 7.82 11.56 -15.47
C ILE A 33 9.28 11.50 -15.91
N LYS A 34 9.59 10.92 -17.08
CA LYS A 34 10.95 10.83 -17.60
C LYS A 34 11.59 12.21 -17.83
N GLN A 35 10.82 13.19 -18.30
CA GLN A 35 11.33 14.55 -18.50
C GLN A 35 11.63 15.28 -17.20
N HIS A 36 10.91 14.95 -16.11
CA HIS A 36 11.07 15.56 -14.79
C HIS A 36 11.84 14.65 -13.80
N GLU A 37 12.54 13.60 -14.28
CA GLU A 37 13.21 12.64 -13.40
C GLU A 37 14.22 13.30 -12.46
N LYS A 38 15.00 14.26 -12.96
CA LYS A 38 15.94 15.03 -12.12
C LYS A 38 15.23 15.87 -11.06
N ASP A 39 14.12 16.51 -11.44
CA ASP A 39 13.35 17.33 -10.51
C ASP A 39 12.74 16.45 -9.40
N ILE A 40 12.28 15.23 -9.73
CA ILE A 40 11.76 14.26 -8.76
C ILE A 40 12.86 13.82 -7.80
N LEU A 41 14.05 13.45 -8.32
CA LEU A 41 15.19 13.05 -7.49
C LEU A 41 15.62 14.17 -6.53
N GLN A 42 15.71 15.41 -7.02
CA GLN A 42 16.04 16.58 -6.20
C GLN A 42 14.96 16.85 -5.14
N ALA A 43 13.69 16.74 -5.48
CA ALA A 43 12.59 16.93 -4.53
C ALA A 43 12.60 15.86 -3.41
N LEU A 44 12.85 14.60 -3.76
CA LEU A 44 12.97 13.50 -2.79
C LEU A 44 14.20 13.65 -1.88
N ALA A 45 15.32 14.11 -2.44
CA ALA A 45 16.51 14.46 -1.66
C ALA A 45 16.25 15.65 -0.72
N HIS A 46 15.53 16.68 -1.16
CA HIS A 46 15.16 17.83 -0.36
C HIS A 46 14.22 17.47 0.80
N ASP A 47 13.13 16.76 0.48
CA ASP A 47 12.07 16.50 1.45
C ASP A 47 12.43 15.38 2.45
N LEU A 48 13.14 14.33 2.00
CA LEU A 48 13.40 13.11 2.79
C LEU A 48 14.86 12.69 2.89
N HIS A 49 15.80 13.43 2.27
CA HIS A 49 17.22 13.04 2.15
C HIS A 49 17.44 11.64 1.53
N LYS A 50 16.54 11.22 0.64
CA LYS A 50 16.74 9.98 -0.11
C LYS A 50 17.91 10.11 -1.08
N SER A 51 18.78 9.09 -1.12
CA SER A 51 19.81 8.99 -2.17
C SER A 51 19.14 8.78 -3.54
N GLU A 52 19.84 9.10 -4.63
CA GLU A 52 19.32 8.90 -5.98
C GLU A 52 18.96 7.43 -6.24
N GLN A 53 19.78 6.49 -5.73
CA GLN A 53 19.51 5.06 -5.86
C GLN A 53 18.24 4.66 -5.11
N GLU A 54 18.07 5.08 -3.87
CA GLU A 54 16.87 4.78 -3.09
C GLU A 54 15.62 5.44 -3.70
N ALA A 55 15.69 6.72 -4.05
CA ALA A 55 14.62 7.46 -4.70
C ALA A 55 14.18 6.80 -6.02
N TYR A 56 15.14 6.36 -6.84
CA TYR A 56 14.81 5.70 -8.09
C TYR A 56 14.17 4.32 -7.86
N THR A 57 14.77 3.48 -7.02
CA THR A 57 14.33 2.09 -6.83
C THR A 57 12.99 1.98 -6.09
N THR A 58 12.75 2.86 -5.13
CA THR A 58 11.55 2.78 -4.27
C THR A 58 10.40 3.69 -4.72
N GLU A 59 10.65 4.64 -5.60
CA GLU A 59 9.64 5.61 -6.05
C GLU A 59 9.47 5.62 -7.57
N ILE A 60 10.45 6.12 -8.32
CA ILE A 60 10.33 6.31 -9.77
C ILE A 60 10.20 4.98 -10.51
N GLY A 61 11.07 4.03 -10.20
CA GLY A 61 11.10 2.71 -10.83
C GLY A 61 9.80 1.93 -10.58
N MET A 62 9.24 2.02 -9.37
CA MET A 62 7.97 1.39 -9.02
C MET A 62 6.81 1.95 -9.85
N VAL A 63 6.76 3.27 -10.05
CA VAL A 63 5.74 3.90 -10.89
C VAL A 63 5.90 3.50 -12.37
N TYR A 64 7.14 3.44 -12.86
CA TYR A 64 7.39 2.95 -14.22
C TYR A 64 6.93 1.51 -14.44
N GLU A 65 7.19 0.63 -13.46
CA GLU A 65 6.75 -0.77 -13.53
C GLU A 65 5.21 -0.86 -13.53
N GLU A 66 4.52 -0.13 -12.66
CA GLU A 66 3.05 -0.08 -12.61
C GLU A 66 2.46 0.42 -13.93
N ILE A 67 3.01 1.50 -14.53
CA ILE A 67 2.58 2.02 -15.83
C ILE A 67 2.81 0.99 -16.93
N ASN A 68 4.02 0.41 -17.02
CA ASN A 68 4.38 -0.55 -18.06
C ASN A 68 3.51 -1.81 -18.00
N HIS A 69 3.33 -2.34 -16.79
CA HIS A 69 2.49 -3.51 -16.56
C HIS A 69 1.03 -3.24 -16.95
N THR A 70 0.51 -2.08 -16.56
CA THR A 70 -0.85 -1.65 -16.89
C THR A 70 -1.04 -1.49 -18.40
N ILE A 71 -0.18 -0.75 -19.09
CA ILE A 71 -0.26 -0.56 -20.55
C ILE A 71 -0.29 -1.90 -21.29
N LYS A 72 0.59 -2.82 -20.90
CA LYS A 72 0.69 -4.17 -21.49
C LYS A 72 -0.60 -4.98 -21.36
N HIS A 73 -1.32 -4.84 -20.26
CA HIS A 73 -2.42 -5.74 -19.91
C HIS A 73 -3.83 -5.09 -20.01
N LEU A 74 -3.93 -3.76 -20.09
CA LEU A 74 -5.19 -3.01 -19.99
C LEU A 74 -6.25 -3.47 -21.00
N HIS A 75 -5.86 -3.75 -22.24
CA HIS A 75 -6.78 -4.29 -23.25
C HIS A 75 -7.47 -5.59 -22.81
N LYS A 76 -6.76 -6.45 -22.07
CA LYS A 76 -7.29 -7.70 -21.55
C LYS A 76 -8.20 -7.44 -20.34
N TRP A 77 -7.76 -6.61 -19.41
CA TRP A 77 -8.52 -6.34 -18.19
C TRP A 77 -9.83 -5.64 -18.44
N ALA A 78 -9.86 -4.69 -19.36
CA ALA A 78 -11.04 -3.89 -19.69
C ALA A 78 -12.10 -4.64 -20.50
N LYS A 79 -11.80 -5.82 -21.07
CA LYS A 79 -12.77 -6.62 -21.80
C LYS A 79 -13.84 -7.20 -20.87
N PRO A 80 -15.11 -7.29 -21.31
CA PRO A 80 -16.12 -8.06 -20.63
C PRO A 80 -15.67 -9.51 -20.44
N THR A 81 -15.88 -10.07 -19.26
CA THR A 81 -15.56 -11.46 -18.93
C THR A 81 -16.82 -12.31 -19.07
N ARG A 82 -16.74 -13.41 -19.83
CA ARG A 82 -17.84 -14.39 -19.87
C ARG A 82 -17.87 -15.17 -18.56
N ALA A 83 -19.06 -15.29 -17.99
CA ALA A 83 -19.33 -16.18 -16.86
C ALA A 83 -20.09 -17.42 -17.32
N LYS A 84 -20.03 -18.51 -16.53
CA LYS A 84 -20.83 -19.71 -16.79
C LYS A 84 -22.32 -19.36 -16.70
N THR A 85 -23.11 -19.89 -17.62
CA THR A 85 -24.57 -19.74 -17.60
C THR A 85 -25.17 -21.10 -17.24
N PRO A 86 -25.97 -21.21 -16.17
CA PRO A 86 -26.61 -22.47 -15.77
C PRO A 86 -27.56 -22.98 -16.82
N LEU A 87 -27.79 -24.33 -16.88
CA LEU A 87 -28.72 -24.94 -17.79
C LEU A 87 -30.17 -24.43 -17.62
N THR A 88 -30.54 -24.00 -16.44
CA THR A 88 -31.82 -23.33 -16.16
C THR A 88 -32.06 -22.04 -16.94
N HIS A 89 -30.99 -21.48 -17.54
CA HIS A 89 -31.00 -20.22 -18.32
C HIS A 89 -30.69 -20.48 -19.80
N ILE A 90 -31.26 -21.55 -20.36
CA ILE A 90 -31.07 -21.87 -21.77
C ILE A 90 -31.43 -20.71 -22.68
N GLY A 91 -30.54 -20.38 -23.63
CA GLY A 91 -30.66 -19.20 -24.50
C GLY A 91 -30.06 -17.93 -23.94
N SER A 92 -29.55 -17.94 -22.69
CA SER A 92 -28.87 -16.81 -22.09
C SER A 92 -27.36 -16.83 -22.29
N LYS A 93 -26.73 -15.67 -22.14
CA LYS A 93 -25.27 -15.47 -22.02
C LYS A 93 -25.00 -14.59 -20.83
N SER A 94 -24.17 -15.08 -19.91
CA SER A 94 -23.72 -14.33 -18.71
C SER A 94 -22.40 -13.62 -18.97
N MET A 95 -22.30 -12.37 -18.57
CA MET A 95 -21.08 -11.57 -18.70
C MET A 95 -20.91 -10.63 -17.52
N ILE A 96 -19.66 -10.30 -17.20
CA ILE A 96 -19.25 -9.29 -16.23
C ILE A 96 -18.61 -8.14 -17.01
N ILE A 97 -19.15 -6.93 -16.84
CA ILE A 97 -18.68 -5.71 -17.50
C ILE A 97 -18.00 -4.84 -16.44
N LYS A 98 -16.76 -4.41 -16.70
CA LYS A 98 -16.02 -3.49 -15.84
C LYS A 98 -16.33 -2.05 -16.22
N GLU A 99 -16.74 -1.26 -15.26
CA GLU A 99 -16.96 0.17 -15.44
C GLU A 99 -16.27 0.97 -14.35
N PRO A 100 -15.79 2.20 -14.63
CA PRO A 100 -15.22 3.06 -13.59
C PRO A 100 -16.29 3.40 -12.56
N TYR A 101 -15.87 3.68 -11.33
CA TYR A 101 -16.76 4.26 -10.31
C TYR A 101 -17.26 5.66 -10.72
N GLY A 102 -16.36 6.52 -11.22
CA GLY A 102 -16.67 7.90 -11.58
C GLY A 102 -15.60 8.88 -11.11
N SER A 103 -15.91 9.73 -10.14
CA SER A 103 -14.97 10.65 -9.51
C SER A 103 -14.31 10.00 -8.31
N VAL A 104 -12.97 9.94 -8.30
CA VAL A 104 -12.16 9.27 -7.29
C VAL A 104 -11.31 10.28 -6.53
N LEU A 105 -11.26 10.15 -5.20
CA LEU A 105 -10.32 10.87 -4.36
C LEU A 105 -9.17 9.95 -3.98
N ILE A 106 -7.93 10.38 -4.22
CA ILE A 106 -6.70 9.72 -3.77
C ILE A 106 -6.01 10.65 -2.77
N ILE A 107 -5.84 10.18 -1.53
CA ILE A 107 -5.09 10.90 -0.48
C ILE A 107 -3.80 10.11 -0.22
N ALA A 108 -2.67 10.71 -0.58
CA ALA A 108 -1.36 10.09 -0.52
C ALA A 108 -0.55 10.55 0.70
N PRO A 109 0.29 9.66 1.28
CA PRO A 109 1.15 9.94 2.42
C PRO A 109 2.47 10.61 2.01
N TRP A 110 3.32 10.86 2.99
CA TRP A 110 4.58 11.58 2.85
C TRP A 110 5.83 10.67 2.73
N ASN A 111 5.74 9.38 3.09
CA ASN A 111 6.93 8.52 3.22
C ASN A 111 7.48 7.99 1.88
N TYR A 112 6.62 7.71 0.93
CA TYR A 112 6.92 7.46 -0.48
C TYR A 112 6.00 8.37 -1.32
N PRO A 113 6.21 9.69 -1.27
CA PRO A 113 5.22 10.67 -1.72
C PRO A 113 4.96 10.62 -3.22
N PHE A 114 5.95 10.24 -4.03
CA PHE A 114 5.79 10.11 -5.47
C PHE A 114 5.11 8.79 -5.84
N GLN A 115 5.61 7.67 -5.32
CA GLN A 115 5.11 6.33 -5.64
C GLN A 115 3.67 6.14 -5.12
N LEU A 116 3.40 6.48 -3.84
CA LEU A 116 2.08 6.26 -3.24
C LEU A 116 1.01 7.27 -3.72
N ALA A 117 1.40 8.33 -4.41
CA ALA A 117 0.49 9.20 -5.13
C ALA A 117 0.19 8.67 -6.56
N LEU A 118 1.23 8.26 -7.29
CA LEU A 118 1.07 7.94 -8.71
C LEU A 118 0.66 6.50 -8.99
N SER A 119 1.04 5.51 -8.18
CA SER A 119 0.62 4.13 -8.40
C SER A 119 -0.90 3.94 -8.33
N PRO A 120 -1.63 4.43 -7.32
CA PRO A 120 -3.09 4.38 -7.34
C PRO A 120 -3.69 5.28 -8.43
N LEU A 121 -3.07 6.41 -8.79
CA LEU A 121 -3.49 7.23 -9.93
C LEU A 121 -3.47 6.42 -11.24
N VAL A 122 -2.40 5.67 -11.52
CA VAL A 122 -2.30 4.78 -12.69
C VAL A 122 -3.47 3.79 -12.72
N GLY A 123 -3.80 3.18 -11.59
CA GLY A 123 -4.96 2.31 -11.45
C GLY A 123 -6.28 3.02 -11.80
N ALA A 124 -6.54 4.17 -11.20
CA ALA A 124 -7.77 4.94 -11.40
C ALA A 124 -7.94 5.42 -12.86
N ILE A 125 -6.88 5.95 -13.48
CA ILE A 125 -6.86 6.38 -14.88
C ILE A 125 -7.03 5.18 -15.82
N SER A 126 -6.38 4.06 -15.55
CA SER A 126 -6.52 2.84 -16.34
C SER A 126 -7.95 2.31 -16.33
N ALA A 127 -8.66 2.43 -15.25
CA ALA A 127 -10.07 2.07 -15.10
C ALA A 127 -11.01 3.06 -15.84
N GLY A 128 -10.59 4.31 -16.04
CA GLY A 128 -11.31 5.37 -16.75
C GLY A 128 -12.07 6.32 -15.82
N ASN A 129 -11.61 6.50 -14.59
CA ASN A 129 -12.15 7.45 -13.63
C ASN A 129 -11.59 8.86 -13.84
N ALA A 130 -12.31 9.87 -13.34
CA ALA A 130 -11.76 11.17 -13.02
C ALA A 130 -11.13 11.13 -11.61
N VAL A 131 -10.07 11.92 -11.37
CA VAL A 131 -9.29 11.82 -10.13
C VAL A 131 -9.01 13.21 -9.53
N ILE A 132 -9.27 13.36 -8.23
CA ILE A 132 -8.63 14.39 -7.40
C ILE A 132 -7.53 13.71 -6.60
N LEU A 133 -6.29 14.12 -6.82
CA LEU A 133 -5.11 13.65 -6.09
C LEU A 133 -4.70 14.70 -5.05
N LYS A 134 -4.69 14.31 -3.78
CA LYS A 134 -4.21 15.13 -2.67
C LYS A 134 -2.89 14.56 -2.16
N PRO A 135 -1.72 15.05 -2.59
CA PRO A 135 -0.43 14.68 -2.05
C PRO A 135 -0.24 15.24 -0.63
N SER A 136 0.79 14.76 0.07
CA SER A 136 1.07 15.21 1.44
C SER A 136 1.70 16.60 1.50
N GLU A 137 1.26 17.40 2.44
CA GLU A 137 1.83 18.70 2.79
C GLU A 137 3.22 18.61 3.48
N LEU A 138 3.57 17.41 4.00
CA LEU A 138 4.86 17.18 4.66
C LEU A 138 6.02 17.00 3.66
N THR A 139 5.71 16.81 2.38
CA THR A 139 6.69 16.69 1.29
C THR A 139 6.36 17.68 0.16
N PRO A 140 6.50 18.98 0.44
CA PRO A 140 6.01 20.03 -0.46
C PRO A 140 6.77 20.10 -1.79
N ALA A 141 8.07 19.81 -1.83
CA ALA A 141 8.83 19.81 -3.08
C ALA A 141 8.35 18.70 -4.01
N VAL A 142 8.13 17.49 -3.49
CA VAL A 142 7.57 16.38 -4.29
C VAL A 142 6.14 16.69 -4.74
N SER A 143 5.30 17.25 -3.88
CA SER A 143 3.93 17.66 -4.22
C SER A 143 3.91 18.65 -5.39
N GLN A 144 4.80 19.62 -5.41
CA GLN A 144 4.93 20.60 -6.49
C GLN A 144 5.36 19.96 -7.81
N VAL A 145 6.32 19.03 -7.78
CA VAL A 145 6.72 18.28 -8.99
C VAL A 145 5.58 17.43 -9.52
N ILE A 146 4.85 16.71 -8.64
CA ILE A 146 3.63 15.98 -9.03
C ILE A 146 2.62 16.92 -9.69
N SER A 147 2.33 18.08 -9.08
CA SER A 147 1.41 19.09 -9.63
C SER A 147 1.83 19.55 -11.03
N THR A 148 3.13 19.75 -11.26
CA THR A 148 3.69 20.14 -12.55
C THR A 148 3.49 19.06 -13.62
N ILE A 149 3.80 17.82 -13.29
CA ILE A 149 3.62 16.65 -14.17
C ILE A 149 2.12 16.49 -14.52
N MET A 150 1.26 16.56 -13.51
CA MET A 150 -0.18 16.37 -13.69
C MET A 150 -0.81 17.44 -14.59
N LYS A 151 -0.48 18.71 -14.40
CA LYS A 151 -0.96 19.83 -15.26
C LYS A 151 -0.50 19.72 -16.70
N ARG A 152 0.64 19.06 -16.95
CA ARG A 152 1.13 18.82 -18.32
C ARG A 152 0.36 17.73 -19.06
N VAL A 153 -0.09 16.70 -18.33
CA VAL A 153 -0.69 15.49 -18.91
C VAL A 153 -2.22 15.55 -18.94
N PHE A 154 -2.83 16.14 -17.92
CA PHE A 154 -4.27 16.08 -17.69
C PHE A 154 -4.94 17.45 -17.73
N GLN A 155 -6.17 17.45 -18.24
CA GLN A 155 -7.10 18.55 -17.99
C GLN A 155 -7.72 18.38 -16.59
N GLU A 156 -8.13 19.47 -15.95
CA GLU A 156 -8.67 19.46 -14.57
C GLU A 156 -9.92 18.61 -14.39
N ASP A 157 -10.72 18.45 -15.43
CA ASP A 157 -11.92 17.61 -15.42
C ASP A 157 -11.61 16.11 -15.42
N HIS A 158 -10.42 15.72 -15.90
CA HIS A 158 -9.94 14.34 -15.86
C HIS A 158 -9.15 14.05 -14.61
N ALA A 159 -8.05 14.78 -14.36
CA ALA A 159 -7.27 14.59 -13.14
C ALA A 159 -6.63 15.89 -12.67
N ALA A 160 -6.77 16.19 -11.38
CA ALA A 160 -6.25 17.41 -10.79
C ALA A 160 -5.54 17.14 -9.45
N VAL A 161 -4.50 17.92 -9.17
CA VAL A 161 -3.82 17.94 -7.87
C VAL A 161 -4.42 19.03 -7.00
N VAL A 162 -4.73 18.70 -5.76
CA VAL A 162 -5.17 19.63 -4.73
C VAL A 162 -4.18 19.58 -3.58
N GLU A 163 -3.34 20.61 -3.48
CA GLU A 163 -2.37 20.75 -2.38
C GLU A 163 -3.03 21.39 -1.16
N GLY A 164 -2.52 21.09 0.01
CA GLY A 164 -2.97 21.65 1.29
C GLY A 164 -2.90 20.66 2.44
N GLY A 165 -3.19 21.15 3.63
CA GLY A 165 -3.10 20.39 4.88
C GLY A 165 -4.37 19.60 5.23
N VAL A 166 -4.53 19.37 6.53
CA VAL A 166 -5.66 18.62 7.10
C VAL A 166 -7.01 19.29 6.81
N ASP A 167 -7.06 20.60 6.80
CA ASP A 167 -8.23 21.41 6.47
C ASP A 167 -8.75 21.12 5.07
N VAL A 168 -7.87 21.09 4.08
CA VAL A 168 -8.20 20.76 2.68
C VAL A 168 -8.68 19.31 2.56
N SER A 169 -8.02 18.37 3.23
CA SER A 169 -8.45 16.96 3.27
C SER A 169 -9.84 16.82 3.87
N THR A 170 -10.13 17.56 4.94
CA THR A 170 -11.43 17.58 5.60
C THR A 170 -12.53 18.12 4.67
N GLU A 171 -12.25 19.17 3.90
CA GLU A 171 -13.20 19.71 2.93
C GLU A 171 -13.44 18.75 1.75
N LEU A 172 -12.39 18.07 1.26
CA LEU A 172 -12.51 17.06 0.22
C LEU A 172 -13.38 15.88 0.68
N LEU A 173 -13.20 15.42 1.92
CA LEU A 173 -13.97 14.30 2.49
C LEU A 173 -15.48 14.61 2.71
N LYS A 174 -15.89 15.89 2.63
CA LYS A 174 -17.32 16.26 2.64
C LYS A 174 -17.99 16.05 1.28
N LEU A 175 -17.20 15.89 0.20
CA LEU A 175 -17.74 15.74 -1.15
C LEU A 175 -18.11 14.27 -1.44
N PRO A 176 -19.22 14.02 -2.14
CA PRO A 176 -19.69 12.66 -2.41
C PRO A 176 -18.93 12.02 -3.58
N PHE A 177 -17.67 11.69 -3.36
CA PHE A 177 -16.86 10.89 -4.30
C PHE A 177 -17.46 9.52 -4.52
N ASP A 178 -17.21 8.94 -5.69
CA ASP A 178 -17.68 7.60 -6.03
C ASP A 178 -16.70 6.51 -5.52
N TYR A 179 -15.46 6.89 -5.18
CA TYR A 179 -14.46 6.05 -4.55
C TYR A 179 -13.41 6.89 -3.80
N ILE A 180 -12.90 6.38 -2.67
CA ILE A 180 -11.79 7.00 -1.95
C ILE A 180 -10.67 5.98 -1.78
N PHE A 181 -9.45 6.34 -2.20
CA PHE A 181 -8.22 5.60 -1.92
C PHE A 181 -7.38 6.41 -0.95
N PHE A 182 -7.11 5.84 0.20
CA PHE A 182 -6.35 6.49 1.26
C PHE A 182 -5.17 5.62 1.69
N THR A 183 -3.99 6.23 1.80
CA THR A 183 -2.82 5.64 2.43
C THR A 183 -2.36 6.52 3.59
N GLY A 184 -2.20 5.95 4.79
CA GLY A 184 -1.79 6.71 5.96
C GLY A 184 -1.95 5.95 7.27
N SER A 185 -2.07 6.66 8.39
CA SER A 185 -2.21 6.05 9.71
C SER A 185 -3.59 5.44 9.96
N VAL A 186 -3.66 4.44 10.83
CA VAL A 186 -4.92 3.79 11.27
C VAL A 186 -5.93 4.82 11.79
N ALA A 187 -5.47 5.76 12.60
CA ALA A 187 -6.35 6.79 13.17
C ALA A 187 -7.01 7.66 12.08
N VAL A 188 -6.25 8.10 11.08
CA VAL A 188 -6.79 8.91 9.96
C VAL A 188 -7.64 8.03 9.04
N GLY A 189 -7.27 6.77 8.82
CA GLY A 189 -8.07 5.81 8.05
C GLY A 189 -9.49 5.64 8.62
N LYS A 190 -9.64 5.59 9.95
CA LYS A 190 -10.95 5.57 10.62
C LYS A 190 -11.76 6.84 10.32
N VAL A 191 -11.15 8.03 10.33
CA VAL A 191 -11.80 9.30 9.95
C VAL A 191 -12.25 9.28 8.49
N VAL A 192 -11.42 8.79 7.57
CA VAL A 192 -11.77 8.67 6.15
C VAL A 192 -12.96 7.73 5.96
N MET A 193 -12.94 6.58 6.64
CA MET A 193 -14.04 5.60 6.58
C MET A 193 -15.35 6.17 7.12
N GLU A 194 -15.31 6.91 8.25
CA GLU A 194 -16.48 7.59 8.81
C GLU A 194 -17.06 8.63 7.83
N ALA A 195 -16.19 9.42 7.19
CA ALA A 195 -16.62 10.40 6.19
C ALA A 195 -17.24 9.72 4.96
N ALA A 196 -16.61 8.66 4.45
CA ALA A 196 -17.11 7.89 3.32
C ALA A 196 -18.48 7.23 3.59
N ALA A 197 -18.71 6.77 4.81
CA ALA A 197 -19.98 6.13 5.22
C ALA A 197 -21.19 7.05 5.05
N LYS A 198 -21.02 8.38 5.16
CA LYS A 198 -22.11 9.37 4.98
C LYS A 198 -22.67 9.38 3.55
N HIS A 199 -21.88 8.94 2.58
CA HIS A 199 -22.23 8.90 1.16
C HIS A 199 -22.28 7.47 0.59
N LEU A 200 -22.07 6.44 1.44
CA LEU A 200 -21.91 5.04 1.02
C LEU A 200 -20.78 4.88 0.01
N THR A 201 -19.75 5.72 0.09
CA THR A 201 -18.60 5.68 -0.79
C THR A 201 -17.70 4.48 -0.45
N PRO A 202 -17.41 3.56 -1.38
CA PRO A 202 -16.46 2.50 -1.15
C PRO A 202 -15.04 3.05 -0.98
N VAL A 203 -14.23 2.37 -0.15
CA VAL A 203 -12.88 2.81 0.19
C VAL A 203 -11.87 1.69 0.04
N THR A 204 -10.64 2.06 -0.35
CA THR A 204 -9.42 1.29 -0.05
C THR A 204 -8.64 2.08 0.99
N LEU A 205 -8.27 1.40 2.07
CA LEU A 205 -7.48 1.95 3.16
C LEU A 205 -6.18 1.14 3.26
N GLU A 206 -5.07 1.76 2.88
CA GLU A 206 -3.72 1.24 3.06
C GLU A 206 -3.14 1.88 4.32
N LEU A 207 -3.13 1.10 5.39
CA LEU A 207 -2.77 1.57 6.72
C LEU A 207 -1.43 0.95 7.15
N GLY A 208 -1.03 1.20 8.38
CA GLY A 208 0.19 0.64 8.93
C GLY A 208 -0.09 -0.52 9.89
N GLY A 209 0.80 -0.65 10.85
CA GLY A 209 0.72 -1.63 11.91
C GLY A 209 2.12 -2.06 12.37
N LYS A 210 2.18 -2.88 13.41
CA LYS A 210 3.45 -3.42 13.91
C LYS A 210 3.78 -4.73 13.18
N SER A 211 4.56 -4.62 12.10
CA SER A 211 4.97 -5.75 11.24
C SER A 211 6.11 -6.55 11.88
N PRO A 212 5.89 -7.83 12.28
CA PRO A 212 6.91 -8.66 12.88
C PRO A 212 7.93 -9.18 11.88
N SER A 213 9.21 -9.28 12.31
CA SER A 213 10.21 -10.15 11.71
C SER A 213 10.49 -11.31 12.66
N ILE A 214 10.27 -12.55 12.23
CA ILE A 214 10.45 -13.76 13.01
C ILE A 214 11.71 -14.47 12.51
N VAL A 215 12.68 -14.74 13.39
CA VAL A 215 13.91 -15.46 13.03
C VAL A 215 14.00 -16.75 13.84
N MET A 216 13.89 -17.89 13.14
CA MET A 216 13.96 -19.22 13.70
C MET A 216 15.42 -19.68 13.84
N PRO A 217 15.73 -20.66 14.75
CA PRO A 217 17.10 -21.11 14.97
C PRO A 217 17.76 -21.79 13.76
N ASP A 218 16.97 -22.25 12.80
CA ASP A 218 17.43 -22.86 11.54
C ASP A 218 17.64 -21.85 10.40
N ALA A 219 17.44 -20.56 10.64
CA ALA A 219 17.63 -19.52 9.64
C ALA A 219 19.10 -19.33 9.27
N ASP A 220 19.39 -18.92 8.02
CA ASP A 220 20.69 -18.36 7.67
C ASP A 220 20.84 -16.99 8.34
N ILE A 221 21.56 -16.95 9.45
CA ILE A 221 21.66 -15.77 10.32
C ILE A 221 22.27 -14.57 9.58
N LYS A 222 23.28 -14.77 8.73
CA LYS A 222 23.93 -13.67 7.98
C LYS A 222 22.99 -13.06 6.95
N LEU A 223 22.28 -13.90 6.21
CA LEU A 223 21.29 -13.42 5.25
C LEU A 223 20.09 -12.76 5.95
N ALA A 224 19.61 -13.32 7.06
CA ALA A 224 18.56 -12.75 7.85
C ALA A 224 18.96 -11.36 8.38
N ALA A 225 20.14 -11.24 9.01
CA ALA A 225 20.66 -9.98 9.50
C ALA A 225 20.74 -8.92 8.40
N LYS A 226 21.30 -9.26 7.23
CA LYS A 226 21.44 -8.35 6.10
C LYS A 226 20.08 -7.88 5.57
N ARG A 227 19.13 -8.79 5.37
CA ARG A 227 17.81 -8.51 4.81
C ARG A 227 16.91 -7.75 5.78
N ILE A 228 16.96 -8.08 7.08
CA ILE A 228 16.23 -7.34 8.10
C ILE A 228 16.78 -5.93 8.27
N THR A 229 18.11 -5.77 8.31
CA THR A 229 18.77 -4.46 8.38
C THR A 229 18.39 -3.59 7.20
N PHE A 230 18.46 -4.12 5.98
CA PHE A 230 18.01 -3.42 4.77
C PHE A 230 16.53 -3.02 4.87
N GLY A 231 15.64 -3.97 5.18
CA GLY A 231 14.20 -3.75 5.23
C GLY A 231 13.77 -2.78 6.33
N LYS A 232 14.45 -2.82 7.47
CA LYS A 232 14.17 -1.92 8.59
C LYS A 232 14.62 -0.50 8.34
N PHE A 233 15.81 -0.29 7.79
CA PHE A 233 16.44 1.02 7.77
C PHE A 233 16.34 1.76 6.42
N THR A 234 15.81 1.12 5.37
CA THR A 234 15.39 1.81 4.14
C THR A 234 14.40 2.93 4.48
N ASN A 235 14.56 4.09 3.86
CA ASN A 235 13.77 5.30 4.13
C ASN A 235 13.78 5.72 5.62
N ALA A 236 14.90 5.47 6.32
CA ALA A 236 15.02 5.66 7.78
C ALA A 236 13.90 4.94 8.56
N GLY A 237 13.44 3.77 8.11
CA GLY A 237 12.39 2.99 8.73
C GLY A 237 10.98 3.56 8.58
N GLN A 238 10.79 4.62 7.80
CA GLN A 238 9.49 5.28 7.59
C GLN A 238 8.68 4.57 6.49
N THR A 239 8.41 3.29 6.71
CA THR A 239 7.77 2.38 5.75
C THR A 239 6.73 1.54 6.47
N CYS A 240 5.49 1.53 5.97
CA CYS A 240 4.35 0.80 6.55
C CYS A 240 4.57 -0.72 6.65
N ILE A 241 5.48 -1.25 5.83
CA ILE A 241 5.90 -2.65 5.82
C ILE A 241 7.32 -2.86 6.36
N ALA A 242 7.99 -1.84 6.93
CA ALA A 242 9.26 -2.06 7.59
C ALA A 242 9.11 -3.07 8.75
N PRO A 243 10.07 -3.93 9.00
CA PRO A 243 10.14 -4.67 10.26
C PRO A 243 9.96 -3.69 11.43
N ASP A 244 8.84 -3.79 12.14
CA ASP A 244 8.55 -2.86 13.23
C ASP A 244 9.13 -3.36 14.54
N TYR A 245 9.19 -4.68 14.72
CA TYR A 245 9.90 -5.36 15.79
C TYR A 245 10.45 -6.71 15.32
N LEU A 246 11.47 -7.18 16.04
CA LEU A 246 12.14 -8.45 15.82
C LEU A 246 11.73 -9.45 16.91
N LEU A 247 11.20 -10.59 16.50
CA LEU A 247 11.08 -11.78 17.33
C LEU A 247 12.17 -12.76 16.93
N VAL A 248 13.10 -13.03 17.81
CA VAL A 248 14.24 -13.93 17.54
C VAL A 248 14.24 -15.08 18.55
N HIS A 249 14.49 -16.30 18.08
CA HIS A 249 14.68 -17.43 19.00
C HIS A 249 15.87 -17.17 19.91
N GLU A 250 15.71 -17.39 21.21
CA GLU A 250 16.70 -17.03 22.24
C GLU A 250 18.10 -17.55 21.93
N SER A 251 18.22 -18.78 21.43
CA SER A 251 19.51 -19.44 21.16
C SER A 251 20.38 -18.76 20.10
N ILE A 252 19.82 -17.89 19.24
CA ILE A 252 20.55 -17.23 18.15
C ILE A 252 20.55 -15.70 18.28
N LYS A 253 19.95 -15.14 19.32
CA LYS A 253 19.80 -13.68 19.49
C LYS A 253 21.14 -12.95 19.40
N GLU A 254 22.10 -13.34 20.21
CA GLU A 254 23.40 -12.67 20.31
C GLU A 254 24.17 -12.67 18.98
N GLU A 255 24.10 -13.79 18.25
CA GLU A 255 24.74 -13.90 16.95
C GLU A 255 24.03 -13.00 15.92
N LEU A 256 22.71 -13.04 15.87
CA LEU A 256 21.92 -12.20 14.95
C LEU A 256 22.16 -10.70 15.19
N LEU A 257 22.15 -10.24 16.45
CA LEU A 257 22.37 -8.83 16.78
C LEU A 257 23.77 -8.36 16.42
N ARG A 258 24.79 -9.22 16.60
CA ARG A 258 26.15 -8.94 16.18
C ARG A 258 26.26 -8.79 14.64
N GLU A 259 25.66 -9.71 13.88
CA GLU A 259 25.65 -9.64 12.41
C GLU A 259 24.84 -8.43 11.90
N MET A 260 23.71 -8.07 12.55
CA MET A 260 22.95 -6.87 12.19
C MET A 260 23.73 -5.59 12.47
N THR A 261 24.45 -5.51 13.60
CA THR A 261 25.34 -4.37 13.91
C THR A 261 26.44 -4.23 12.84
N ALA A 262 27.02 -5.34 12.40
CA ALA A 262 28.00 -5.32 11.30
C ALA A 262 27.38 -4.85 9.98
N CYS A 263 26.15 -5.27 9.67
CA CYS A 263 25.43 -4.80 8.47
C CYS A 263 25.13 -3.29 8.53
N ILE A 264 24.73 -2.75 9.69
CA ILE A 264 24.49 -1.31 9.85
C ILE A 264 25.76 -0.53 9.53
N ARG A 265 26.91 -0.98 10.08
CA ARG A 265 28.21 -0.36 9.82
C ARG A 265 28.62 -0.46 8.34
N ASP A 266 28.39 -1.59 7.70
CA ASP A 266 28.67 -1.81 6.28
C ASP A 266 27.84 -0.88 5.37
N PHE A 267 26.56 -0.70 5.68
CA PHE A 267 25.65 0.09 4.85
C PHE A 267 25.79 1.60 5.05
N TYR A 268 26.02 2.05 6.30
CA TYR A 268 25.91 3.46 6.67
C TYR A 268 27.15 4.03 7.37
N GLY A 269 28.21 3.22 7.52
CA GLY A 269 29.46 3.63 8.20
C GLY A 269 29.33 3.74 9.73
N GLU A 270 30.34 4.38 10.35
CA GLU A 270 30.41 4.53 11.82
C GLU A 270 29.49 5.67 12.34
N HIS A 271 29.10 6.60 11.49
CA HIS A 271 28.28 7.77 11.80
C HIS A 271 27.06 7.88 10.87
N PRO A 272 26.10 6.97 10.99
CA PRO A 272 24.91 6.96 10.13
C PRO A 272 24.09 8.25 10.18
N GLU A 273 24.07 8.93 11.35
CA GLU A 273 23.34 10.17 11.57
C GLU A 273 23.88 11.35 10.74
N THR A 274 25.07 11.22 10.19
CA THR A 274 25.69 12.20 9.28
C THR A 274 25.86 11.66 7.86
N HIS A 275 25.53 10.38 7.63
CA HIS A 275 25.74 9.74 6.33
C HIS A 275 24.81 10.35 5.26
N PRO A 276 25.36 10.75 4.08
CA PRO A 276 24.59 11.47 3.05
C PRO A 276 23.49 10.62 2.39
N HIS A 277 23.62 9.29 2.41
CA HIS A 277 22.64 8.35 1.84
C HIS A 277 21.67 7.78 2.87
N PHE A 278 21.69 8.26 4.10
CA PHE A 278 20.71 7.88 5.12
C PHE A 278 19.62 8.95 5.23
N GLY A 279 18.37 8.54 5.10
CA GLY A 279 17.23 9.44 5.10
C GLY A 279 17.01 10.19 6.42
N LYS A 280 16.28 11.29 6.37
CA LYS A 280 15.88 12.06 7.55
C LYS A 280 14.45 11.71 7.99
N ASN A 281 14.11 11.95 9.24
CA ASN A 281 12.73 11.96 9.70
C ASN A 281 11.99 13.16 9.07
N VAL A 282 10.77 12.95 8.61
CA VAL A 282 10.04 13.91 7.78
C VAL A 282 9.80 15.26 8.46
N SER A 283 9.72 15.31 9.79
CA SER A 283 9.44 16.52 10.54
C SER A 283 10.00 16.47 11.96
N GLN A 284 10.17 17.65 12.58
CA GLN A 284 10.57 17.78 13.98
C GLN A 284 9.67 16.96 14.91
N ARG A 285 8.35 17.00 14.73
CA ARG A 285 7.39 16.24 15.54
C ARG A 285 7.68 14.73 15.51
N HIS A 286 7.98 14.17 14.33
CA HIS A 286 8.32 12.74 14.21
C HIS A 286 9.67 12.42 14.83
N PHE A 287 10.66 13.29 14.64
CA PHE A 287 11.97 13.17 15.25
C PHE A 287 11.89 13.16 16.79
N ASP A 288 11.14 14.11 17.38
CA ASP A 288 10.96 14.23 18.83
C ASP A 288 10.28 12.99 19.42
N ARG A 289 9.22 12.49 18.74
CA ARG A 289 8.52 11.25 19.15
C ARG A 289 9.47 10.06 19.15
N LEU A 290 10.22 9.86 18.09
CA LEU A 290 11.17 8.76 17.96
C LEU A 290 12.31 8.85 18.97
N THR A 291 12.79 10.05 19.25
CA THR A 291 13.83 10.28 20.26
C THR A 291 13.42 9.77 21.65
N GLN A 292 12.14 9.87 22.01
CA GLN A 292 11.62 9.34 23.28
C GLN A 292 11.77 7.81 23.39
N PHE A 293 11.70 7.09 22.27
CA PHE A 293 11.84 5.63 22.27
C PHE A 293 13.28 5.16 22.56
N LEU A 294 14.29 6.02 22.39
CA LEU A 294 15.68 5.66 22.66
C LEU A 294 15.97 5.40 24.15
N SER A 295 15.07 5.79 25.05
CA SER A 295 15.15 5.49 26.47
C SER A 295 14.51 4.14 26.85
N ASN A 296 13.94 3.40 25.88
CA ASN A 296 13.35 2.08 26.15
C ASN A 296 14.43 0.99 26.06
N GLY A 297 14.41 0.03 26.96
CA GLY A 297 15.32 -1.11 26.98
C GLY A 297 16.81 -0.72 27.00
N THR A 298 17.62 -1.50 26.30
CA THR A 298 19.08 -1.32 26.19
C THR A 298 19.48 -1.12 24.73
N ILE A 299 20.23 -0.04 24.44
CA ILE A 299 20.74 0.20 23.09
C ILE A 299 21.89 -0.80 22.80
N VAL A 300 21.70 -1.67 21.81
CA VAL A 300 22.73 -2.58 21.30
C VAL A 300 23.67 -1.86 20.35
N THR A 301 23.11 -1.04 19.45
CA THR A 301 23.85 -0.21 18.48
C THR A 301 23.00 0.98 18.10
N GLY A 302 23.62 2.08 17.65
CA GLY A 302 22.93 3.29 17.25
C GLY A 302 22.68 4.24 18.43
N GLY A 303 21.54 4.96 18.39
CA GLY A 303 21.14 5.94 19.39
C GLY A 303 21.69 7.36 19.15
N GLN A 304 22.63 7.55 18.21
CA GLN A 304 23.15 8.87 17.85
C GLN A 304 22.07 9.66 17.10
N ARG A 305 22.08 10.99 17.30
CA ARG A 305 21.09 11.91 16.73
C ARG A 305 21.76 13.11 16.11
N ASN A 306 21.21 13.57 15.00
CA ASN A 306 21.53 14.86 14.40
C ASN A 306 20.22 15.69 14.33
N GLU A 307 20.03 16.58 15.28
CA GLU A 307 18.81 17.40 15.40
C GLU A 307 18.69 18.41 14.25
N GLN A 308 19.80 18.89 13.69
CA GLN A 308 19.78 19.86 12.58
C GLN A 308 19.28 19.22 11.29
N GLU A 309 19.63 17.96 11.07
CA GLU A 309 19.22 17.21 9.89
C GLU A 309 18.01 16.29 10.16
N LEU A 310 17.47 16.26 11.38
CA LEU A 310 16.38 15.40 11.82
C LEU A 310 16.69 13.91 11.60
N LYS A 311 17.92 13.48 11.83
CA LYS A 311 18.37 12.09 11.67
C LYS A 311 18.58 11.41 13.02
N ILE A 312 18.14 10.16 13.08
CA ILE A 312 18.44 9.22 14.17
C ILE A 312 19.15 8.04 13.53
N ALA A 313 20.31 7.68 14.03
CA ALA A 313 21.08 6.52 13.55
C ALA A 313 20.23 5.25 13.62
N PRO A 314 20.43 4.26 12.70
CA PRO A 314 19.86 2.93 12.82
C PRO A 314 20.10 2.37 14.22
N THR A 315 19.04 2.13 14.97
CA THR A 315 19.11 1.78 16.38
C THR A 315 18.44 0.45 16.64
N ILE A 316 19.13 -0.45 17.36
CA ILE A 316 18.59 -1.71 17.84
C ILE A 316 18.46 -1.60 19.37
N LEU A 317 17.25 -1.92 19.89
CA LEU A 317 16.92 -1.92 21.32
C LEU A 317 16.68 -3.36 21.78
N ASP A 318 17.42 -3.81 22.78
CA ASP A 318 17.20 -5.11 23.44
C ASP A 318 16.51 -4.93 24.80
N HIS A 319 16.10 -6.04 25.41
CA HIS A 319 15.36 -6.08 26.68
C HIS A 319 14.05 -5.29 26.62
N ILE A 320 13.34 -5.42 25.51
CA ILE A 320 12.04 -4.79 25.27
C ILE A 320 10.91 -5.75 25.64
N THR A 321 9.87 -5.19 26.24
CA THR A 321 8.62 -5.86 26.55
C THR A 321 7.44 -5.21 25.83
N TRP A 322 6.28 -5.86 25.84
CA TRP A 322 5.07 -5.30 25.23
C TRP A 322 4.56 -4.03 25.93
N GLU A 323 4.95 -3.82 27.19
CA GLU A 323 4.55 -2.67 28.01
C GLU A 323 5.36 -1.40 27.70
N ASP A 324 6.50 -1.56 27.04
CA ASP A 324 7.35 -0.42 26.66
C ASP A 324 6.67 0.50 25.65
N PRO A 325 6.82 1.84 25.76
CA PRO A 325 6.21 2.81 24.83
C PRO A 325 6.50 2.54 23.34
N VAL A 326 7.70 2.07 23.02
CA VAL A 326 8.10 1.71 21.63
C VAL A 326 7.25 0.59 21.04
N MET A 327 6.57 -0.21 21.88
CA MET A 327 5.71 -1.32 21.47
C MET A 327 4.22 -0.96 21.42
N GLN A 328 3.80 0.24 21.89
CA GLN A 328 2.39 0.62 21.97
C GLN A 328 1.83 1.18 20.65
N GLU A 329 2.69 1.66 19.76
CA GLU A 329 2.30 2.19 18.44
C GLU A 329 3.29 1.75 17.35
N GLU A 330 2.93 1.94 16.09
CA GLU A 330 3.84 1.76 14.96
C GLU A 330 5.01 2.75 15.07
N ILE A 331 6.24 2.23 15.00
CA ILE A 331 7.44 3.04 15.22
C ILE A 331 7.63 4.05 14.09
N PHE A 332 7.54 3.59 12.84
CA PHE A 332 7.69 4.40 11.63
C PHE A 332 8.97 5.25 11.65
N GLY A 333 10.08 4.60 11.97
CA GLY A 333 11.37 5.23 12.18
C GLY A 333 12.51 4.22 12.33
N PRO A 334 13.77 4.67 12.44
CA PRO A 334 14.96 3.82 12.39
C PRO A 334 15.30 3.16 13.74
N ILE A 335 14.30 2.64 14.44
CA ILE A 335 14.45 1.98 15.74
C ILE A 335 13.82 0.59 15.65
N LEU A 336 14.57 -0.44 15.99
CA LEU A 336 14.16 -1.83 15.97
C LEU A 336 14.22 -2.42 17.39
N PRO A 337 13.08 -2.59 18.07
CA PRO A 337 13.01 -3.35 19.31
C PRO A 337 13.12 -4.84 19.06
N VAL A 338 13.78 -5.53 19.96
CA VAL A 338 14.05 -6.98 19.92
C VAL A 338 13.43 -7.65 21.12
N MET A 339 12.69 -8.72 20.86
CA MET A 339 12.14 -9.62 21.86
C MET A 339 12.51 -11.06 21.50
N THR A 340 12.63 -11.91 22.50
CA THR A 340 12.94 -13.33 22.32
C THR A 340 11.70 -14.21 22.45
N PHE A 341 11.80 -15.42 21.94
CA PHE A 341 10.87 -16.51 22.17
C PHE A 341 11.62 -17.84 22.25
N ASP A 342 11.06 -18.82 22.94
CA ASP A 342 11.63 -20.15 23.09
C ASP A 342 10.98 -21.19 22.17
N SER A 343 9.79 -20.93 21.69
CA SER A 343 9.07 -21.83 20.80
C SER A 343 8.26 -21.11 19.73
N LEU A 344 8.06 -21.79 18.58
CA LEU A 344 7.22 -21.28 17.50
C LEU A 344 5.79 -20.96 17.99
N HIS A 345 5.23 -21.76 18.91
CA HIS A 345 3.90 -21.53 19.46
C HIS A 345 3.82 -20.24 20.27
N GLU A 346 4.85 -19.93 21.03
CA GLU A 346 4.97 -18.68 21.78
C GLU A 346 5.02 -17.48 20.84
N ALA A 347 5.90 -17.50 19.83
CA ALA A 347 5.96 -16.44 18.82
C ALA A 347 4.60 -16.19 18.15
N VAL A 348 3.89 -17.26 17.78
CA VAL A 348 2.54 -17.16 17.19
C VAL A 348 1.54 -16.59 18.21
N HIS A 349 1.61 -16.99 19.46
CA HIS A 349 0.74 -16.46 20.53
C HIS A 349 0.96 -14.95 20.74
N MET A 350 2.22 -14.51 20.82
CA MET A 350 2.60 -13.11 20.94
C MET A 350 1.99 -12.25 19.81
N ILE A 351 2.07 -12.74 18.57
CA ILE A 351 1.56 -12.02 17.40
C ILE A 351 0.02 -12.03 17.37
N LYS A 352 -0.61 -13.18 17.67
CA LYS A 352 -2.10 -13.31 17.69
C LYS A 352 -2.77 -12.40 18.72
N ALA A 353 -2.07 -12.07 19.80
CA ALA A 353 -2.57 -11.16 20.83
C ALA A 353 -2.61 -9.68 20.37
N ARG A 354 -2.16 -9.37 19.16
CA ARG A 354 -2.02 -8.02 18.62
C ARG A 354 -2.89 -7.84 17.37
N PRO A 355 -3.15 -6.58 16.96
CA PRO A 355 -3.81 -6.30 15.68
C PRO A 355 -3.08 -6.93 14.50
N LYS A 356 -3.83 -7.35 13.48
CA LYS A 356 -3.27 -7.96 12.28
C LYS A 356 -2.36 -6.99 11.55
N PRO A 357 -1.07 -7.33 11.35
CA PRO A 357 -0.11 -6.43 10.72
C PRO A 357 -0.31 -6.32 9.21
N LEU A 358 0.20 -5.25 8.61
CA LEU A 358 0.25 -5.10 7.16
C LEU A 358 1.26 -6.07 6.54
N ALA A 359 2.43 -6.26 7.17
CA ALA A 359 3.42 -7.23 6.70
C ALA A 359 3.86 -8.20 7.81
N LEU A 360 4.32 -9.37 7.39
CA LEU A 360 4.99 -10.36 8.25
C LEU A 360 6.19 -10.94 7.51
N TYR A 361 7.29 -11.10 8.22
CA TYR A 361 8.54 -11.67 7.71
C TYR A 361 8.95 -12.87 8.53
N LEU A 362 9.27 -13.98 7.86
CA LEU A 362 9.71 -15.21 8.49
C LEU A 362 11.04 -15.66 7.91
N PHE A 363 12.02 -15.93 8.76
CA PHE A 363 13.32 -16.48 8.38
C PHE A 363 13.45 -17.90 8.94
N THR A 364 13.45 -18.90 8.08
CA THR A 364 13.52 -20.34 8.40
C THR A 364 13.89 -21.15 7.16
N THR A 365 14.42 -22.32 7.33
CA THR A 365 14.58 -23.35 6.30
C THR A 365 13.53 -24.46 6.38
N SER A 366 12.74 -24.49 7.47
CA SER A 366 11.71 -25.51 7.74
C SER A 366 10.40 -25.20 7.01
N LYS A 367 9.96 -26.10 6.15
CA LYS A 367 8.66 -26.02 5.49
C LYS A 367 7.48 -26.21 6.44
N GLU A 368 7.67 -26.97 7.52
CA GLU A 368 6.66 -27.14 8.57
C GLU A 368 6.42 -25.83 9.31
N THR A 369 7.50 -25.12 9.65
CA THR A 369 7.43 -23.79 10.29
C THR A 369 6.75 -22.79 9.37
N GLU A 370 7.13 -22.74 8.07
CA GLU A 370 6.51 -21.89 7.06
C GLU A 370 4.99 -22.15 7.00
N SER A 371 4.58 -23.41 6.82
CA SER A 371 3.17 -23.78 6.75
C SER A 371 2.42 -23.41 8.03
N TYR A 372 3.02 -23.70 9.19
CA TYR A 372 2.40 -23.39 10.48
C TYR A 372 2.14 -21.88 10.66
N ILE A 373 3.11 -21.02 10.31
CA ILE A 373 2.94 -19.55 10.36
C ILE A 373 1.84 -19.09 9.40
N LEU A 374 1.86 -19.57 8.15
CA LEU A 374 0.90 -19.17 7.12
C LEU A 374 -0.54 -19.60 7.47
N ASP A 375 -0.71 -20.77 8.11
CA ASP A 375 -2.02 -21.27 8.50
C ASP A 375 -2.56 -20.62 9.78
N ASN A 376 -1.68 -20.13 10.65
CA ASN A 376 -2.06 -19.67 11.98
C ASN A 376 -2.09 -18.14 12.15
N LEU A 377 -1.40 -17.36 11.31
CA LEU A 377 -1.35 -15.92 11.41
C LEU A 377 -2.06 -15.25 10.22
N SER A 378 -2.78 -14.17 10.51
CA SER A 378 -3.44 -13.34 9.49
C SER A 378 -2.69 -12.02 9.38
N PHE A 379 -2.29 -11.66 8.16
CA PHE A 379 -1.55 -10.42 7.83
C PHE A 379 -1.86 -10.01 6.38
N GLY A 380 -1.50 -8.79 6.00
CA GLY A 380 -1.76 -8.29 4.64
C GLY A 380 -0.93 -9.00 3.58
N GLY A 381 0.38 -9.00 3.74
CA GLY A 381 1.34 -9.68 2.86
C GLY A 381 2.67 -9.92 3.57
N GLY A 382 3.66 -10.54 2.90
CA GLY A 382 4.95 -10.79 3.57
C GLY A 382 5.94 -11.53 2.71
N CYS A 383 7.10 -11.82 3.31
CA CYS A 383 8.15 -12.60 2.68
C CYS A 383 8.63 -13.73 3.58
N ILE A 384 8.99 -14.84 2.96
CA ILE A 384 9.77 -15.91 3.60
C ILE A 384 11.23 -15.68 3.18
N ASN A 385 12.12 -15.62 4.16
CA ASN A 385 13.55 -15.38 4.01
C ASN A 385 13.91 -14.06 3.27
N ASP A 386 13.04 -13.06 3.32
CA ASP A 386 13.30 -11.72 2.80
C ASP A 386 12.45 -10.68 3.53
N THR A 387 12.63 -9.39 3.20
CA THR A 387 11.82 -8.27 3.67
C THR A 387 11.44 -7.37 2.49
N LEU A 388 10.34 -6.62 2.59
CA LEU A 388 9.85 -5.63 1.63
C LEU A 388 9.51 -6.15 0.21
N MET A 389 10.23 -7.12 -0.33
CA MET A 389 10.21 -7.48 -1.76
C MET A 389 8.84 -7.94 -2.30
N HIS A 390 7.90 -8.32 -1.43
CA HIS A 390 6.53 -8.66 -1.86
C HIS A 390 5.77 -7.46 -2.46
N VAL A 391 6.14 -6.22 -2.11
CA VAL A 391 5.54 -4.99 -2.68
C VAL A 391 6.09 -4.67 -4.07
N ALA A 392 7.29 -5.16 -4.41
CA ALA A 392 7.95 -4.82 -5.66
C ALA A 392 7.44 -5.59 -6.89
N THR A 393 6.56 -6.57 -6.71
CA THR A 393 6.03 -7.36 -7.83
C THR A 393 4.59 -6.94 -8.21
N PRO A 394 4.32 -6.63 -9.50
CA PRO A 394 2.98 -6.28 -9.96
C PRO A 394 2.03 -7.50 -10.07
N TYR A 395 2.51 -8.70 -9.73
CA TYR A 395 1.72 -9.95 -9.79
C TYR A 395 1.12 -10.35 -8.44
N LEU A 396 1.56 -9.74 -7.35
CA LEU A 396 0.99 -9.95 -6.02
C LEU A 396 0.11 -8.75 -5.65
N PRO A 397 -1.10 -8.98 -5.13
CA PRO A 397 -1.90 -7.91 -4.56
C PRO A 397 -1.23 -7.39 -3.30
N PHE A 398 -1.30 -6.08 -3.08
CA PHE A 398 -0.85 -5.43 -1.86
C PHE A 398 -2.04 -4.80 -1.15
N GLY A 399 -2.16 -5.01 0.15
CA GLY A 399 -3.23 -4.47 0.98
C GLY A 399 -3.28 -5.11 2.35
N GLY A 400 -3.91 -4.42 3.30
CA GLY A 400 -4.03 -4.84 4.70
C GLY A 400 -5.28 -5.66 5.00
N VAL A 401 -5.38 -6.11 6.26
CA VAL A 401 -6.51 -6.84 6.82
C VAL A 401 -6.78 -6.37 8.26
N GLY A 402 -8.04 -6.12 8.60
CA GLY A 402 -8.41 -5.60 9.92
C GLY A 402 -7.87 -4.18 10.14
N GLU A 403 -7.08 -3.93 11.19
CA GLU A 403 -6.54 -2.60 11.46
C GLU A 403 -5.45 -2.16 10.48
N SER A 404 -4.81 -3.08 9.76
CA SER A 404 -3.82 -2.72 8.73
C SER A 404 -4.44 -2.27 7.41
N GLY A 405 -5.76 -2.38 7.24
CA GLY A 405 -6.44 -1.82 6.08
C GLY A 405 -7.56 -2.67 5.50
N MET A 406 -8.07 -2.23 4.37
CA MET A 406 -9.06 -2.94 3.55
C MET A 406 -8.89 -2.58 2.08
N GLY A 407 -9.24 -3.53 1.21
CA GLY A 407 -8.96 -3.42 -0.21
C GLY A 407 -7.54 -3.90 -0.55
N ARG A 408 -7.14 -3.67 -1.78
CA ARG A 408 -5.82 -4.06 -2.30
C ARG A 408 -5.55 -3.37 -3.62
N TYR A 409 -4.29 -3.26 -4.00
CA TYR A 409 -3.90 -2.70 -5.30
C TYR A 409 -2.61 -3.36 -5.79
N HIS A 410 -1.91 -2.80 -6.73
CA HIS A 410 -0.79 -3.26 -7.55
C HIS A 410 -1.21 -4.07 -8.78
N GLY A 411 -0.66 -3.69 -9.91
CA GLY A 411 -0.85 -4.37 -11.18
C GLY A 411 -2.32 -4.54 -11.56
N LYS A 412 -2.75 -5.78 -11.74
CA LYS A 412 -4.14 -6.11 -12.09
C LYS A 412 -5.14 -5.61 -11.03
N ASP A 413 -4.78 -5.74 -9.75
CA ASP A 413 -5.67 -5.35 -8.67
C ASP A 413 -5.85 -3.83 -8.58
N SER A 414 -4.87 -3.00 -8.99
CA SER A 414 -5.06 -1.55 -9.16
C SER A 414 -6.21 -1.23 -10.10
N PHE A 415 -6.27 -1.89 -11.27
CA PHE A 415 -7.37 -1.69 -12.21
C PHE A 415 -8.73 -2.10 -11.61
N PHE A 416 -8.79 -3.26 -10.93
CA PHE A 416 -10.03 -3.79 -10.38
C PHE A 416 -10.53 -3.00 -9.18
N THR A 417 -9.64 -2.47 -8.36
CA THR A 417 -9.96 -1.61 -7.21
C THR A 417 -10.75 -0.37 -7.62
N PHE A 418 -10.43 0.20 -8.78
CA PHE A 418 -11.11 1.38 -9.30
C PHE A 418 -12.21 1.07 -10.32
N THR A 419 -12.69 -0.19 -10.38
CA THR A 419 -13.80 -0.60 -11.26
C THR A 419 -14.93 -1.26 -10.48
N HIS A 420 -16.17 -0.95 -10.86
CA HIS A 420 -17.34 -1.72 -10.51
C HIS A 420 -17.55 -2.85 -11.51
N GLU A 421 -17.77 -4.09 -11.04
CA GLU A 421 -18.07 -5.24 -11.86
C GLU A 421 -19.59 -5.44 -11.98
N LYS A 422 -20.16 -5.00 -13.10
CA LYS A 422 -21.58 -5.11 -13.40
C LYS A 422 -21.90 -6.44 -14.04
N SER A 423 -22.77 -7.24 -13.43
CA SER A 423 -23.25 -8.51 -13.97
C SER A 423 -24.42 -8.31 -14.94
N VAL A 424 -24.33 -8.93 -16.12
CA VAL A 424 -25.37 -8.84 -17.15
C VAL A 424 -25.70 -10.23 -17.68
N LEU A 425 -26.98 -10.58 -17.62
CA LEU A 425 -27.54 -11.76 -18.29
C LEU A 425 -28.27 -11.30 -19.57
N ARG A 426 -27.78 -11.70 -20.75
CA ARG A 426 -28.43 -11.44 -22.02
C ARG A 426 -29.24 -12.66 -22.44
N GLN A 427 -30.58 -12.58 -22.42
CA GLN A 427 -31.48 -13.61 -22.89
C GLN A 427 -31.73 -13.48 -24.39
N THR A 428 -31.99 -14.63 -25.06
CA THR A 428 -32.42 -14.64 -26.46
C THR A 428 -33.87 -14.18 -26.60
N ASN A 429 -34.18 -13.54 -27.73
CA ASN A 429 -35.56 -13.21 -28.11
C ASN A 429 -36.15 -14.25 -29.11
N ARG A 430 -35.44 -15.34 -29.41
CA ARG A 430 -35.89 -16.35 -30.41
C ARG A 430 -36.91 -17.33 -29.85
N PHE A 431 -36.90 -17.58 -28.55
CA PHE A 431 -37.83 -18.42 -27.83
C PHE A 431 -37.91 -18.03 -26.36
N ASP A 432 -38.93 -18.51 -25.67
CA ASP A 432 -39.08 -18.32 -24.24
C ASP A 432 -39.46 -19.63 -23.54
N LEU A 433 -39.22 -19.71 -22.23
CA LEU A 433 -39.49 -20.88 -21.41
C LEU A 433 -40.77 -20.61 -20.60
N SER A 434 -41.90 -21.10 -21.11
CA SER A 434 -43.22 -20.83 -20.52
C SER A 434 -43.36 -21.30 -19.08
N PHE A 435 -42.58 -22.29 -18.64
CA PHE A 435 -42.63 -22.84 -17.28
C PHE A 435 -42.08 -21.87 -16.21
N ARG A 436 -41.39 -20.80 -16.61
CA ARG A 436 -40.86 -19.77 -15.69
C ARG A 436 -41.94 -18.81 -15.18
N TYR A 437 -43.11 -18.78 -15.81
CA TYR A 437 -44.14 -17.83 -15.48
C TYR A 437 -45.13 -18.38 -14.47
N PRO A 438 -45.79 -17.52 -13.64
CA PRO A 438 -46.68 -17.94 -12.58
C PRO A 438 -47.90 -18.77 -13.04
N ASN A 439 -48.32 -18.59 -14.30
CA ASN A 439 -49.47 -19.28 -14.93
C ASN A 439 -49.09 -20.58 -15.62
N ALA A 440 -47.86 -21.07 -15.48
CA ALA A 440 -47.39 -22.30 -16.14
C ALA A 440 -48.07 -23.51 -15.56
N LYS A 441 -48.76 -24.28 -16.43
CA LYS A 441 -49.28 -25.61 -16.09
C LYS A 441 -48.07 -26.55 -15.86
N ASN A 442 -48.01 -27.21 -14.70
CA ASN A 442 -46.91 -28.11 -14.27
C ASN A 442 -45.54 -27.40 -14.09
N GLY A 443 -45.53 -26.08 -13.93
CA GLY A 443 -44.30 -25.30 -13.76
C GLY A 443 -43.43 -25.78 -12.60
N LEU A 444 -44.05 -26.11 -11.47
CA LEU A 444 -43.34 -26.59 -10.27
C LEU A 444 -42.58 -27.92 -10.54
N ASP A 445 -43.21 -28.88 -11.23
CA ASP A 445 -42.61 -30.20 -11.48
C ASP A 445 -41.43 -30.09 -12.45
N LEU A 446 -41.52 -29.18 -13.42
CA LEU A 446 -40.41 -28.87 -14.33
C LEU A 446 -39.28 -28.19 -13.58
N VAL A 447 -39.58 -27.19 -12.76
CA VAL A 447 -38.55 -26.48 -11.96
C VAL A 447 -37.80 -27.44 -11.03
N ARG A 448 -38.53 -28.34 -10.36
CA ARG A 448 -37.93 -29.37 -9.49
C ARG A 448 -36.96 -30.33 -10.20
N LYS A 449 -37.15 -30.56 -11.50
CA LYS A 449 -36.21 -31.38 -12.31
C LYS A 449 -34.90 -30.69 -12.60
N PHE A 450 -34.89 -29.35 -12.66
CA PHE A 450 -33.72 -28.55 -12.99
C PHE A 450 -32.99 -27.99 -11.77
N LEU A 451 -33.67 -27.89 -10.60
CA LEU A 451 -33.11 -27.32 -9.37
C LEU A 451 -32.84 -28.38 -8.27
N LYS A 452 -32.69 -29.64 -8.67
CA LYS A 452 -32.25 -30.70 -7.77
C LYS A 452 -30.75 -30.84 -7.72
#